data_574ad36f1f8fa43f5994d4e4bf497680
#
_entry.id   574ad36f1f8fa43f5994d4e4bf497680
#
_cell.length_a   1.000
_cell.length_b   1.000
_cell.length_c   1.000
_cell.angle_alpha   90.00
_cell.angle_beta   90.00
_cell.angle_gamma   90.00
#
_symmetry.space_group_name_H-M   'P 1'
#
loop_
_entity.id
_entity.type
_entity.pdbx_description
1 polymer ?
#
loop_
_entity_poly.entity_id
_entity_poly.type
_entity_poly.pdbx_seq_one_letter_code
_entity_poly.pdbx_strand_id
1 'polypeptide(L)'
;QRPRLIIGRSCPWAHRTWLMLELRGLDRTVTLLMATADHRAGRWRLDPPWLNCASLLELYQHFEAPPSHRATVPVLVDPKTNRILGNESAQLVELLNEWPSDQQGSDFNPPDQAQAIEDWQELLQPFVNDGVYRCGFARNQAAYDRAETCLFEALDQLERSLMEKGPWLCGERMTLADLRLFPTLIRWELIYAPLFGCSRVPLWHFPHLWRWRRRLYGLPGVADTCDGEAWRRDYYGALFPLNPGGIVPTGPELSTLVNTEAPSQLHGGSGI
;
A
#
# COMPACT_ATOMS: atom_id res chain seq x y z
N GLN A 1 -18.64 -17.05 -14.49
CA GLN A 1 -18.17 -15.77 -13.90
C GLN A 1 -16.77 -16.00 -13.34
N ARG A 2 -15.87 -15.00 -13.49
CA ARG A 2 -14.52 -15.06 -12.94
C ARG A 2 -14.53 -14.60 -11.48
N PRO A 3 -13.59 -15.04 -10.65
CA PRO A 3 -13.33 -14.45 -9.35
C PRO A 3 -13.15 -12.93 -9.46
N ARG A 4 -13.55 -12.20 -8.41
CA ARG A 4 -13.42 -10.74 -8.34
C ARG A 4 -12.59 -10.32 -7.15
N LEU A 5 -11.58 -9.51 -7.43
CA LEU A 5 -10.83 -8.79 -6.43
C LEU A 5 -11.48 -7.43 -6.23
N ILE A 6 -12.01 -7.19 -5.03
CA ILE A 6 -12.62 -5.91 -4.68
C ILE A 6 -11.62 -5.11 -3.86
N ILE A 7 -11.34 -3.90 -4.30
CA ILE A 7 -10.38 -2.99 -3.66
C ILE A 7 -10.99 -1.61 -3.43
N GLY A 8 -10.42 -0.85 -2.49
CA GLY A 8 -10.64 0.58 -2.38
C GLY A 8 -9.39 1.32 -2.82
N ARG A 9 -9.52 2.32 -3.71
CA ARG A 9 -8.37 3.06 -4.28
C ARG A 9 -7.45 3.67 -3.23
N SER A 10 -7.99 4.13 -2.12
CA SER A 10 -7.22 4.75 -1.04
C SER A 10 -6.56 3.75 -0.08
N CYS A 11 -7.06 2.51 -0.02
CA CYS A 11 -6.57 1.52 0.94
C CYS A 11 -5.17 0.97 0.56
N PRO A 12 -4.13 1.15 1.39
CA PRO A 12 -2.78 0.66 1.07
C PRO A 12 -2.69 -0.87 1.13
N TRP A 13 -3.52 -1.52 1.95
CA TRP A 13 -3.59 -2.98 2.03
C TRP A 13 -4.18 -3.58 0.75
N ALA A 14 -5.24 -2.96 0.23
CA ALA A 14 -5.83 -3.36 -1.05
C ALA A 14 -4.90 -3.04 -2.24
N HIS A 15 -4.09 -1.99 -2.15
CA HIS A 15 -3.12 -1.64 -3.18
C HIS A 15 -2.08 -2.73 -3.41
N ARG A 16 -1.66 -3.47 -2.36
CA ARG A 16 -0.76 -4.64 -2.50
C ARG A 16 -1.32 -5.68 -3.47
N THR A 17 -2.60 -6.00 -3.31
CA THR A 17 -3.28 -7.01 -4.15
C THR A 17 -3.54 -6.51 -5.56
N TRP A 18 -3.78 -5.23 -5.74
CA TRP A 18 -3.91 -4.62 -7.06
C TRP A 18 -2.58 -4.62 -7.81
N LEU A 19 -1.48 -4.25 -7.15
CA LEU A 19 -0.13 -4.36 -7.71
C LEU A 19 0.18 -5.79 -8.15
N MET A 20 -0.15 -6.78 -7.33
CA MET A 20 0.06 -8.18 -7.68
C MET A 20 -0.76 -8.58 -8.92
N LEU A 21 -2.01 -8.14 -9.00
CA LEU A 21 -2.87 -8.40 -10.17
C LEU A 21 -2.26 -7.83 -11.45
N GLU A 22 -1.79 -6.58 -11.43
CA GLU A 22 -1.17 -5.93 -12.59
C GLU A 22 0.17 -6.59 -12.97
N LEU A 23 1.07 -6.75 -12.02
CA LEU A 23 2.41 -7.28 -12.26
C LEU A 23 2.42 -8.76 -12.70
N ARG A 24 1.40 -9.51 -12.31
CA ARG A 24 1.20 -10.90 -12.75
C ARG A 24 0.37 -11.04 -14.03
N GLY A 25 -0.20 -9.92 -14.52
CA GLY A 25 -1.08 -9.94 -15.69
C GLY A 25 -2.34 -10.81 -15.50
N LEU A 26 -3.01 -10.68 -14.34
CA LEU A 26 -4.14 -11.53 -13.97
C LEU A 26 -5.51 -10.99 -14.43
N ASP A 27 -5.56 -9.93 -15.21
CA ASP A 27 -6.78 -9.27 -15.70
C ASP A 27 -7.71 -10.20 -16.49
N ARG A 28 -7.15 -11.24 -17.10
CA ARG A 28 -7.92 -12.27 -17.83
C ARG A 28 -8.55 -13.32 -16.93
N THR A 29 -8.02 -13.55 -15.75
CA THR A 29 -8.45 -14.62 -14.83
C THR A 29 -9.17 -14.10 -13.61
N VAL A 30 -8.83 -12.90 -13.14
CA VAL A 30 -9.44 -12.19 -12.00
C VAL A 30 -9.98 -10.85 -12.48
N THR A 31 -11.23 -10.54 -12.15
CA THR A 31 -11.84 -9.24 -12.48
C THR A 31 -11.65 -8.27 -11.32
N LEU A 32 -11.14 -7.07 -11.58
CA LEU A 32 -11.02 -6.01 -10.60
C LEU A 32 -12.36 -5.29 -10.43
N LEU A 33 -12.77 -5.02 -9.19
CA LEU A 33 -13.94 -4.22 -8.83
C LEU A 33 -13.53 -3.14 -7.82
N MET A 34 -13.87 -1.89 -8.14
CA MET A 34 -13.56 -0.75 -7.27
C MET A 34 -14.70 -0.49 -6.29
N ALA A 35 -14.36 -0.43 -5.00
CA ALA A 35 -15.22 0.08 -3.94
C ALA A 35 -14.85 1.52 -3.61
N THR A 36 -15.84 2.34 -3.29
CA THR A 36 -15.67 3.74 -2.91
C THR A 36 -15.91 3.90 -1.41
N ALA A 37 -15.07 4.67 -0.74
CA ALA A 37 -15.24 4.96 0.67
C ALA A 37 -16.46 5.86 0.89
N ASP A 38 -17.39 5.43 1.73
CA ASP A 38 -18.48 6.25 2.25
C ASP A 38 -18.11 6.70 3.67
N HIS A 39 -17.54 7.89 3.77
CA HIS A 39 -17.05 8.43 5.04
C HIS A 39 -18.15 8.70 6.06
N ARG A 40 -19.38 8.99 5.59
CA ARG A 40 -20.54 9.25 6.46
C ARG A 40 -21.07 7.97 7.09
N ALA A 41 -21.13 6.91 6.29
CA ALA A 41 -21.59 5.61 6.75
C ALA A 41 -20.47 4.73 7.32
N GLY A 42 -19.21 5.14 7.20
CA GLY A 42 -18.04 4.38 7.68
C GLY A 42 -17.87 3.02 6.98
N ARG A 43 -18.25 2.93 5.70
CA ARG A 43 -18.23 1.67 4.95
C ARG A 43 -17.80 1.86 3.50
N TRP A 44 -17.52 0.75 2.83
CA TRP A 44 -17.25 0.72 1.39
C TRP A 44 -18.54 0.52 0.60
N ARG A 45 -18.76 1.34 -0.42
CA ARG A 45 -19.89 1.25 -1.37
C ARG A 45 -19.42 0.58 -2.65
N LEU A 46 -20.36 -0.14 -3.28
CA LEU A 46 -20.23 -0.68 -4.62
C LEU A 46 -21.12 0.15 -5.56
N ASP A 47 -20.52 0.85 -6.50
CA ASP A 47 -21.23 1.69 -7.46
C ASP A 47 -20.64 1.48 -8.86
N PRO A 48 -21.38 0.84 -9.79
CA PRO A 48 -22.74 0.30 -9.60
C PRO A 48 -22.79 -0.91 -8.64
N PRO A 49 -23.98 -1.19 -8.05
CA PRO A 49 -24.18 -2.38 -7.22
C PRO A 49 -23.81 -3.67 -7.96
N TRP A 50 -23.24 -4.62 -7.25
CA TRP A 50 -22.95 -5.94 -7.79
C TRP A 50 -23.65 -7.03 -6.97
N LEU A 51 -24.28 -8.01 -7.64
CA LEU A 51 -25.12 -9.05 -7.02
C LEU A 51 -26.24 -8.47 -6.14
N ASN A 52 -26.82 -7.34 -6.56
CA ASN A 52 -27.78 -6.53 -5.79
C ASN A 52 -27.24 -5.99 -4.45
N CYS A 53 -25.92 -6.01 -4.24
CA CYS A 53 -25.28 -5.45 -3.07
C CYS A 53 -24.75 -4.05 -3.40
N ALA A 54 -25.19 -3.03 -2.67
CA ALA A 54 -24.74 -1.65 -2.81
C ALA A 54 -23.54 -1.32 -1.87
N SER A 55 -23.21 -2.22 -0.94
CA SER A 55 -22.10 -2.06 -0.01
C SER A 55 -21.33 -3.36 0.16
N LEU A 56 -20.09 -3.22 0.64
CA LEU A 56 -19.25 -4.36 0.95
C LEU A 56 -19.84 -5.21 2.08
N LEU A 57 -20.54 -4.57 3.05
CA LEU A 57 -21.21 -5.29 4.12
C LEU A 57 -22.31 -6.22 3.59
N GLU A 58 -23.16 -5.71 2.68
CA GLU A 58 -24.19 -6.53 2.02
C GLU A 58 -23.54 -7.66 1.21
N LEU A 59 -22.41 -7.40 0.56
CA LEU A 59 -21.70 -8.42 -0.18
C LEU A 59 -21.15 -9.54 0.74
N TYR A 60 -20.59 -9.20 1.90
CA TYR A 60 -20.16 -10.20 2.88
C TYR A 60 -21.33 -11.03 3.41
N GLN A 61 -22.49 -10.41 3.62
CA GLN A 61 -23.72 -11.10 3.99
C GLN A 61 -24.21 -12.04 2.87
N HIS A 62 -24.17 -11.56 1.61
CA HIS A 62 -24.54 -12.37 0.46
C HIS A 62 -23.69 -13.64 0.31
N PHE A 63 -22.39 -13.55 0.61
CA PHE A 63 -21.48 -14.69 0.60
C PHE A 63 -21.44 -15.48 1.93
N GLU A 64 -22.37 -15.19 2.85
CA GLU A 64 -22.47 -15.85 4.15
C GLU A 64 -21.14 -15.87 4.95
N ALA A 65 -20.41 -14.74 4.87
CA ALA A 65 -19.15 -14.60 5.59
C ALA A 65 -19.35 -14.81 7.11
N PRO A 66 -18.41 -15.48 7.79
CA PRO A 66 -18.49 -15.63 9.23
C PRO A 66 -18.62 -14.26 9.94
N PRO A 67 -19.39 -14.13 11.02
CA PRO A 67 -19.57 -12.87 11.76
C PRO A 67 -18.26 -12.26 12.27
N SER A 68 -17.22 -13.06 12.41
CA SER A 68 -15.86 -12.60 12.76
C SER A 68 -15.15 -11.86 11.62
N HIS A 69 -15.58 -12.03 10.37
CA HIS A 69 -14.99 -11.35 9.23
C HIS A 69 -15.52 -9.92 9.14
N ARG A 70 -14.63 -8.96 9.21
CA ARG A 70 -14.96 -7.57 8.98
C ARG A 70 -15.06 -7.31 7.49
N ALA A 71 -16.11 -6.58 7.08
CA ALA A 71 -16.34 -6.16 5.69
C ALA A 71 -15.31 -5.10 5.25
N THR A 72 -14.09 -5.54 4.93
CA THR A 72 -12.94 -4.71 4.56
C THR A 72 -12.45 -5.01 3.16
N VAL A 73 -11.68 -4.09 2.60
CA VAL A 73 -10.90 -4.29 1.37
C VAL A 73 -9.43 -4.53 1.74
N PRO A 74 -8.68 -5.35 0.97
CA PRO A 74 -9.13 -6.11 -0.20
C PRO A 74 -10.03 -7.29 0.19
N VAL A 75 -10.83 -7.77 -0.76
CA VAL A 75 -11.49 -9.07 -0.66
C VAL A 75 -11.53 -9.74 -2.03
N LEU A 76 -11.19 -11.01 -2.08
CA LEU A 76 -11.30 -11.86 -3.26
C LEU A 76 -12.49 -12.79 -3.10
N VAL A 77 -13.41 -12.77 -4.04
CA VAL A 77 -14.62 -13.60 -4.03
C VAL A 77 -14.75 -14.40 -5.32
N ASP A 78 -15.28 -15.60 -5.19
CA ASP A 78 -15.64 -16.44 -6.34
C ASP A 78 -17.17 -16.58 -6.44
N PRO A 79 -17.80 -15.84 -7.37
CA PRO A 79 -19.26 -15.92 -7.55
C PRO A 79 -19.74 -17.26 -8.12
N LYS A 80 -18.84 -18.08 -8.68
CA LYS A 80 -19.19 -19.39 -9.22
C LYS A 80 -19.40 -20.41 -8.09
N THR A 81 -18.57 -20.35 -7.08
CA THR A 81 -18.65 -21.23 -5.90
C THR A 81 -19.39 -20.57 -4.72
N ASN A 82 -19.82 -19.34 -4.88
CA ASN A 82 -20.44 -18.51 -3.85
C ASN A 82 -19.59 -18.41 -2.58
N ARG A 83 -18.28 -18.09 -2.72
CA ARG A 83 -17.33 -18.07 -1.60
C ARG A 83 -16.46 -16.83 -1.58
N ILE A 84 -16.16 -16.34 -0.39
CA ILE A 84 -15.03 -15.45 -0.14
C ILE A 84 -13.78 -16.32 -0.07
N LEU A 85 -12.80 -16.05 -0.94
CA LEU A 85 -11.52 -16.77 -1.01
C LEU A 85 -10.50 -16.21 0.00
N GLY A 86 -10.65 -14.95 0.38
CA GLY A 86 -9.82 -14.30 1.38
C GLY A 86 -10.05 -12.79 1.45
N ASN A 87 -9.65 -12.16 2.55
CA ASN A 87 -9.71 -10.71 2.77
C ASN A 87 -8.48 -10.15 3.52
N GLU A 88 -7.49 -11.00 3.80
CA GLU A 88 -6.22 -10.58 4.39
C GLU A 88 -5.19 -10.32 3.28
N SER A 89 -4.72 -9.06 3.17
CA SER A 89 -3.86 -8.66 2.06
C SER A 89 -2.56 -9.45 1.97
N ALA A 90 -1.97 -9.83 3.11
CA ALA A 90 -0.75 -10.64 3.14
C ALA A 90 -0.94 -12.02 2.50
N GLN A 91 -2.05 -12.69 2.81
CA GLN A 91 -2.40 -14.00 2.24
C GLN A 91 -2.84 -13.86 0.77
N LEU A 92 -3.58 -12.79 0.44
CA LEU A 92 -4.06 -12.57 -0.92
C LEU A 92 -2.93 -12.31 -1.91
N VAL A 93 -1.86 -11.61 -1.53
CA VAL A 93 -0.72 -11.43 -2.45
C VAL A 93 0.02 -12.74 -2.71
N GLU A 94 0.11 -13.63 -1.74
CA GLU A 94 0.68 -14.98 -1.92
C GLU A 94 -0.21 -15.83 -2.82
N LEU A 95 -1.52 -15.87 -2.55
CA LEU A 95 -2.49 -16.56 -3.39
C LEU A 95 -2.48 -16.06 -4.84
N LEU A 96 -2.43 -14.74 -5.04
CA LEU A 96 -2.37 -14.14 -6.38
C LEU A 96 -1.01 -14.36 -7.06
N ASN A 97 0.09 -14.48 -6.29
CA ASN A 97 1.39 -14.85 -6.83
C ASN A 97 1.38 -16.28 -7.43
N GLU A 98 0.66 -17.19 -6.82
CA GLU A 98 0.49 -18.57 -7.28
C GLU A 98 -0.68 -18.74 -8.26
N TRP A 99 -1.48 -17.67 -8.50
CA TRP A 99 -2.68 -17.76 -9.33
C TRP A 99 -2.35 -18.18 -10.76
N PRO A 100 -3.11 -19.11 -11.34
CA PRO A 100 -2.89 -19.54 -12.73
C PRO A 100 -2.98 -18.37 -13.71
N SER A 101 -1.97 -18.22 -14.54
CA SER A 101 -1.91 -17.20 -15.58
C SER A 101 -1.35 -17.80 -16.87
N ASP A 102 -1.92 -17.42 -18.02
CA ASP A 102 -1.39 -17.76 -19.33
C ASP A 102 -0.11 -16.97 -19.67
N GLN A 103 0.18 -15.94 -18.91
CA GLN A 103 1.41 -15.16 -19.00
C GLN A 103 2.46 -15.75 -18.05
N GLN A 104 3.69 -15.91 -18.53
CA GLN A 104 4.83 -16.20 -17.65
C GLN A 104 5.17 -14.95 -16.84
N GLY A 105 4.38 -14.67 -15.81
CA GLY A 105 4.67 -13.60 -14.85
C GLY A 105 5.81 -14.01 -13.92
N SER A 106 6.52 -13.01 -13.41
CA SER A 106 7.56 -13.22 -12.40
C SER A 106 6.98 -13.84 -11.14
N ASP A 107 7.69 -14.79 -10.54
CA ASP A 107 7.42 -15.25 -9.18
C ASP A 107 8.02 -14.24 -8.19
N PHE A 108 7.17 -13.63 -7.37
CA PHE A 108 7.56 -12.66 -6.35
C PHE A 108 7.81 -13.28 -4.98
N ASN A 109 7.65 -14.61 -4.86
CA ASN A 109 7.92 -15.38 -3.64
C ASN A 109 8.80 -16.59 -3.91
N PRO A 110 9.98 -16.41 -4.56
CA PRO A 110 10.81 -17.54 -4.93
C PRO A 110 11.38 -18.22 -3.69
N PRO A 111 11.40 -19.58 -3.67
CA PRO A 111 11.82 -20.36 -2.49
C PRO A 111 13.23 -20.04 -1.98
N ASP A 112 14.14 -19.67 -2.86
CA ASP A 112 15.51 -19.29 -2.52
C ASP A 112 15.62 -17.94 -1.77
N GLN A 113 14.55 -17.14 -1.76
CA GLN A 113 14.48 -15.86 -1.05
C GLN A 113 13.40 -15.84 0.06
N ALA A 114 12.73 -16.94 0.32
CA ALA A 114 11.61 -17.00 1.27
C ALA A 114 11.98 -16.46 2.66
N GLN A 115 13.15 -16.84 3.19
CA GLN A 115 13.61 -16.34 4.49
C GLN A 115 13.86 -14.83 4.48
N ALA A 116 14.51 -14.31 3.46
CA ALA A 116 14.75 -12.87 3.34
C ALA A 116 13.45 -12.06 3.21
N ILE A 117 12.45 -12.59 2.51
CA ILE A 117 11.12 -12.01 2.39
C ILE A 117 10.43 -11.96 3.76
N GLU A 118 10.51 -13.03 4.54
CA GLU A 118 9.93 -13.09 5.89
C GLU A 118 10.65 -12.15 6.87
N ASP A 119 11.97 -12.13 6.87
CA ASP A 119 12.77 -11.20 7.68
C ASP A 119 12.36 -9.74 7.41
N TRP A 120 12.15 -9.39 6.13
CA TRP A 120 11.62 -8.09 5.76
C TRP A 120 10.19 -7.87 6.24
N GLN A 121 9.32 -8.88 6.16
CA GLN A 121 7.94 -8.76 6.62
C GLN A 121 7.87 -8.46 8.12
N GLU A 122 8.71 -9.11 8.92
CA GLU A 122 8.80 -8.87 10.38
C GLU A 122 9.21 -7.43 10.72
N LEU A 123 10.00 -6.79 9.86
CA LEU A 123 10.35 -5.37 10.03
C LEU A 123 9.30 -4.44 9.43
N LEU A 124 8.87 -4.71 8.20
CA LEU A 124 8.01 -3.79 7.43
C LEU A 124 6.64 -3.65 8.04
N GLN A 125 6.00 -4.76 8.44
CA GLN A 125 4.62 -4.71 8.92
C GLN A 125 4.50 -3.87 10.20
N PRO A 126 5.22 -4.15 11.31
CA PRO A 126 5.04 -3.42 12.55
C PRO A 126 5.64 -2.02 12.54
N PHE A 127 6.77 -1.79 11.85
CA PHE A 127 7.54 -0.56 12.01
C PHE A 127 7.34 0.44 10.87
N VAL A 128 6.96 -0.02 9.68
CA VAL A 128 6.72 0.86 8.53
C VAL A 128 5.23 0.92 8.19
N ASN A 129 4.63 -0.20 7.79
CA ASN A 129 3.26 -0.21 7.28
C ASN A 129 2.23 0.15 8.36
N ASP A 130 2.34 -0.42 9.55
CA ASP A 130 1.56 -0.02 10.73
C ASP A 130 2.21 1.17 11.44
N GLY A 131 3.53 1.34 11.30
CA GLY A 131 4.31 2.39 11.93
C GLY A 131 3.80 3.79 11.62
N VAL A 132 3.48 4.08 10.37
CA VAL A 132 2.89 5.36 9.96
C VAL A 132 1.55 5.62 10.65
N TYR A 133 0.73 4.59 10.87
CA TYR A 133 -0.54 4.70 11.59
C TYR A 133 -0.32 4.88 13.09
N ARG A 134 0.70 4.24 13.67
CA ARG A 134 1.07 4.46 15.07
C ARG A 134 1.53 5.88 15.34
N CYS A 135 2.21 6.52 14.39
CA CYS A 135 2.51 7.95 14.46
C CYS A 135 1.23 8.78 14.40
N GLY A 136 0.42 8.62 13.35
CA GLY A 136 -0.76 9.45 13.09
C GLY A 136 -1.84 9.33 14.15
N PHE A 137 -2.02 8.15 14.77
CA PHE A 137 -3.02 7.90 15.81
C PHE A 137 -2.46 7.86 17.23
N ALA A 138 -1.23 8.32 17.43
CA ALA A 138 -0.67 8.45 18.77
C ALA A 138 -1.50 9.42 19.62
N ARG A 139 -1.81 9.04 20.87
CA ARG A 139 -2.65 9.82 21.76
C ARG A 139 -1.88 10.71 22.74
N ASN A 140 -0.56 10.62 22.75
CA ASN A 140 0.33 11.44 23.56
C ASN A 140 1.72 11.48 22.93
N GLN A 141 2.52 12.47 23.34
CA GLN A 141 3.86 12.71 22.79
C GLN A 141 4.75 11.49 22.92
N ALA A 142 4.80 10.84 24.07
CA ALA A 142 5.68 9.68 24.29
C ALA A 142 5.34 8.49 23.39
N ALA A 143 4.07 8.29 23.06
CA ALA A 143 3.65 7.25 22.10
C ALA A 143 4.06 7.61 20.67
N TYR A 144 3.91 8.88 20.29
CA TYR A 144 4.35 9.39 19.00
C TYR A 144 5.88 9.25 18.85
N ASP A 145 6.66 9.72 19.83
CA ASP A 145 8.12 9.71 19.80
C ASP A 145 8.67 8.28 19.61
N ARG A 146 8.08 7.31 20.30
CA ARG A 146 8.45 5.89 20.14
C ARG A 146 8.11 5.36 18.74
N ALA A 147 6.91 5.63 18.25
CA ALA A 147 6.46 5.17 16.95
C ALA A 147 7.32 5.75 15.83
N GLU A 148 7.57 7.06 15.91
CA GLU A 148 8.36 7.81 14.94
C GLU A 148 9.82 7.38 14.95
N THR A 149 10.42 7.13 16.13
CA THR A 149 11.77 6.60 16.25
C THR A 149 11.90 5.23 15.58
N CYS A 150 11.04 4.29 15.91
CA CYS A 150 11.06 2.96 15.29
C CYS A 150 10.84 3.02 13.76
N LEU A 151 9.95 3.90 13.30
CA LEU A 151 9.70 4.08 11.87
C LEU A 151 10.95 4.56 11.14
N PHE A 152 11.62 5.60 11.63
CA PHE A 152 12.81 6.14 10.96
C PHE A 152 14.03 5.22 11.08
N GLU A 153 14.20 4.48 12.18
CA GLU A 153 15.19 3.41 12.30
C GLU A 153 14.98 2.29 11.27
N ALA A 154 13.71 1.95 10.99
CA ALA A 154 13.39 0.99 9.93
C ALA A 154 13.69 1.55 8.54
N LEU A 155 13.41 2.84 8.28
CA LEU A 155 13.78 3.49 7.02
C LEU A 155 15.30 3.54 6.82
N ASP A 156 16.08 3.79 7.88
CA ASP A 156 17.54 3.73 7.83
C ASP A 156 18.07 2.33 7.50
N GLN A 157 17.42 1.28 7.99
CA GLN A 157 17.78 -0.11 7.65
C GLN A 157 17.46 -0.42 6.18
N LEU A 158 16.31 0.01 5.69
CA LEU A 158 15.91 -0.14 4.30
C LEU A 158 16.88 0.59 3.36
N GLU A 159 17.24 1.83 3.69
CA GLU A 159 18.20 2.63 2.93
C GLU A 159 19.55 1.95 2.82
N ARG A 160 20.10 1.47 3.94
CA ARG A 160 21.37 0.74 3.96
C ARG A 160 21.32 -0.54 3.13
N SER A 161 20.25 -1.32 3.26
CA SER A 161 20.12 -2.57 2.50
C SER A 161 20.04 -2.31 0.99
N LEU A 162 19.30 -1.31 0.56
CA LEU A 162 19.21 -0.93 -0.85
C LEU A 162 20.53 -0.36 -1.38
N MET A 163 21.29 0.33 -0.53
CA MET A 163 22.64 0.81 -0.88
C MET A 163 23.62 -0.37 -1.10
N GLU A 164 23.56 -1.37 -0.24
CA GLU A 164 24.52 -2.49 -0.21
C GLU A 164 24.15 -3.62 -1.18
N LYS A 165 22.87 -3.94 -1.29
CA LYS A 165 22.35 -5.13 -1.96
C LYS A 165 21.34 -4.85 -3.07
N GLY A 166 20.89 -3.58 -3.22
CA GLY A 166 19.88 -3.21 -4.20
C GLY A 166 20.17 -3.72 -5.61
N PRO A 167 19.19 -3.62 -6.50
CA PRO A 167 18.13 -2.59 -6.60
C PRO A 167 16.81 -2.86 -5.87
N TRP A 168 16.59 -4.05 -5.33
CA TRP A 168 15.39 -4.46 -4.61
C TRP A 168 15.73 -4.89 -3.19
N LEU A 169 14.74 -5.03 -2.31
CA LEU A 169 14.98 -5.35 -0.89
C LEU A 169 15.69 -6.70 -0.69
N CYS A 170 15.39 -7.66 -1.55
CA CYS A 170 16.03 -8.98 -1.52
C CYS A 170 17.15 -9.14 -2.60
N GLY A 171 17.73 -8.03 -3.10
CA GLY A 171 18.84 -8.06 -4.06
C GLY A 171 18.42 -7.75 -5.50
N GLU A 172 18.75 -8.63 -6.45
CA GLU A 172 18.58 -8.36 -7.89
C GLU A 172 17.14 -8.54 -8.40
N ARG A 173 16.29 -9.24 -7.66
CA ARG A 173 14.90 -9.54 -8.04
C ARG A 173 13.92 -8.87 -7.11
N MET A 174 12.87 -8.26 -7.68
CA MET A 174 11.73 -7.76 -6.94
C MET A 174 10.96 -8.93 -6.31
N THR A 175 10.55 -8.77 -5.06
CA THR A 175 9.85 -9.79 -4.28
C THR A 175 8.61 -9.25 -3.59
N LEU A 176 7.89 -10.08 -2.84
CA LEU A 176 6.78 -9.67 -1.99
C LEU A 176 7.19 -8.60 -0.97
N ALA A 177 8.44 -8.54 -0.53
CA ALA A 177 8.92 -7.49 0.36
C ALA A 177 8.75 -6.10 -0.26
N ASP A 178 9.13 -5.94 -1.53
CA ASP A 178 8.97 -4.70 -2.28
C ASP A 178 7.50 -4.33 -2.48
N LEU A 179 6.67 -5.32 -2.86
CA LEU A 179 5.23 -5.13 -3.04
C LEU A 179 4.51 -4.72 -1.74
N ARG A 180 4.95 -5.24 -0.59
CA ARG A 180 4.38 -4.92 0.72
C ARG A 180 4.78 -3.53 1.21
N LEU A 181 5.96 -3.04 0.85
CA LEU A 181 6.46 -1.72 1.23
C LEU A 181 5.90 -0.59 0.36
N PHE A 182 5.81 -0.80 -0.95
CA PHE A 182 5.53 0.24 -1.92
C PHE A 182 4.26 1.07 -1.63
N PRO A 183 3.10 0.49 -1.27
CA PRO A 183 1.90 1.26 -0.98
C PRO A 183 2.06 2.29 0.13
N THR A 184 2.92 2.03 1.09
CA THR A 184 3.24 2.98 2.17
C THR A 184 4.14 4.10 1.65
N LEU A 185 5.25 3.79 1.00
CA LEU A 185 6.20 4.83 0.59
C LEU A 185 5.72 5.68 -0.59
N ILE A 186 4.85 5.15 -1.45
CA ILE A 186 4.28 5.96 -2.55
C ILE A 186 3.28 7.02 -2.04
N ARG A 187 2.71 6.83 -0.84
CA ARG A 187 1.79 7.77 -0.18
C ARG A 187 2.50 8.76 0.76
N TRP A 188 3.81 8.67 0.91
CA TRP A 188 4.56 9.34 1.95
C TRP A 188 4.30 10.85 2.00
N GLU A 189 4.60 11.58 0.91
CA GLU A 189 4.50 13.03 0.86
C GLU A 189 3.05 13.53 0.76
N LEU A 190 2.14 12.71 0.24
CA LEU A 190 0.74 13.09 0.10
C LEU A 190 -0.03 12.91 1.41
N ILE A 191 0.32 11.89 2.18
CA ILE A 191 -0.48 11.44 3.32
C ILE A 191 0.33 11.35 4.61
N TYR A 192 1.34 10.48 4.68
CA TYR A 192 1.91 10.11 5.98
C TYR A 192 2.79 11.19 6.58
N ALA A 193 3.55 11.91 5.78
CA ALA A 193 4.34 13.04 6.28
C ALA A 193 3.44 14.22 6.72
N PRO A 194 2.51 14.74 5.89
CA PRO A 194 1.73 15.91 6.26
C PRO A 194 0.58 15.61 7.24
N LEU A 195 -0.11 14.48 7.12
CA LEU A 195 -1.32 14.19 7.91
C LEU A 195 -1.02 13.39 9.18
N PHE A 196 -0.06 12.45 9.12
CA PHE A 196 0.28 11.56 10.24
C PHE A 196 1.52 12.02 11.02
N GLY A 197 2.18 13.08 10.56
CA GLY A 197 3.37 13.61 11.22
C GLY A 197 4.63 12.76 11.04
N CYS A 198 4.69 11.88 10.03
CA CYS A 198 5.90 11.09 9.72
C CYS A 198 6.93 11.99 9.01
N SER A 199 7.43 13.01 9.68
CA SER A 199 8.08 14.17 9.04
C SER A 199 9.47 14.53 9.61
N ARG A 200 10.13 13.61 10.35
CA ARG A 200 11.50 13.84 10.89
C ARG A 200 12.45 14.32 9.81
N VAL A 201 12.48 13.63 8.68
CA VAL A 201 13.18 14.04 7.47
C VAL A 201 12.32 13.72 6.24
N PRO A 202 12.46 14.47 5.14
CA PRO A 202 11.78 14.14 3.89
C PRO A 202 12.28 12.82 3.31
N LEU A 203 11.44 12.10 2.53
CA LEU A 203 11.81 10.79 1.99
C LEU A 203 13.02 10.87 1.02
N TRP A 204 13.23 12.00 0.34
CA TRP A 204 14.43 12.19 -0.51
C TRP A 204 15.75 12.21 0.27
N HIS A 205 15.69 12.30 1.60
CA HIS A 205 16.86 12.12 2.47
C HIS A 205 17.41 10.69 2.43
N PHE A 206 16.60 9.76 1.96
CA PHE A 206 16.92 8.35 1.70
C PHE A 206 17.05 8.11 0.19
N PRO A 207 18.22 8.39 -0.44
CA PRO A 207 18.35 8.41 -1.89
C PRO A 207 18.14 7.04 -2.55
N HIS A 208 18.45 5.92 -1.87
CA HIS A 208 18.23 4.60 -2.42
C HIS A 208 16.76 4.17 -2.32
N LEU A 209 16.07 4.50 -1.23
CA LEU A 209 14.62 4.35 -1.09
C LEU A 209 13.87 5.22 -2.10
N TRP A 210 14.32 6.46 -2.29
CA TRP A 210 13.74 7.36 -3.29
C TRP A 210 13.86 6.78 -4.71
N ARG A 211 15.03 6.26 -5.06
CA ARG A 211 15.30 5.62 -6.35
C ARG A 211 14.53 4.31 -6.51
N TRP A 212 14.47 3.49 -5.46
CA TRP A 212 13.69 2.26 -5.41
C TRP A 212 12.21 2.52 -5.66
N ARG A 213 11.61 3.49 -4.98
CA ARG A 213 10.20 3.89 -5.17
C ARG A 213 9.91 4.28 -6.61
N ARG A 214 10.76 5.10 -7.21
CA ARG A 214 10.63 5.54 -8.60
C ARG A 214 10.76 4.37 -9.58
N ARG A 215 11.71 3.46 -9.33
CA ARG A 215 11.89 2.26 -10.14
C ARG A 215 10.62 1.41 -10.16
N LEU A 216 10.02 1.15 -9.00
CA LEU A 216 8.80 0.35 -8.90
C LEU A 216 7.61 1.08 -9.56
N TYR A 217 7.45 2.38 -9.32
CA TYR A 217 6.41 3.18 -9.99
C TYR A 217 6.51 3.16 -11.51
N GLY A 218 7.71 3.10 -12.06
CA GLY A 218 7.99 3.05 -13.50
C GLY A 218 7.76 1.69 -14.17
N LEU A 219 7.42 0.65 -13.41
CA LEU A 219 7.07 -0.65 -13.99
C LEU A 219 5.73 -0.57 -14.73
N PRO A 220 5.55 -1.32 -15.82
CA PRO A 220 4.30 -1.35 -16.58
C PRO A 220 3.08 -1.63 -15.67
N GLY A 221 2.03 -0.83 -15.79
CA GLY A 221 0.78 -0.97 -15.04
C GLY A 221 0.82 -0.42 -13.61
N VAL A 222 1.98 -0.23 -12.98
CA VAL A 222 2.08 0.22 -11.58
C VAL A 222 1.57 1.64 -11.40
N ALA A 223 1.91 2.56 -12.30
CA ALA A 223 1.44 3.95 -12.23
C ALA A 223 -0.09 4.04 -12.23
N ASP A 224 -0.78 3.18 -12.99
CA ASP A 224 -2.24 3.14 -13.09
C ASP A 224 -2.92 2.69 -11.78
N THR A 225 -2.16 2.05 -10.89
CA THR A 225 -2.64 1.68 -9.54
C THR A 225 -2.53 2.83 -8.54
N CYS A 226 -1.89 3.95 -8.90
CA CYS A 226 -1.54 5.04 -8.02
C CYS A 226 -2.45 6.26 -8.22
N ASP A 227 -3.54 6.35 -7.45
CA ASP A 227 -4.53 7.43 -7.48
C ASP A 227 -4.32 8.41 -6.32
N GLY A 228 -3.41 9.37 -6.50
CA GLY A 228 -3.08 10.37 -5.48
C GLY A 228 -4.26 11.27 -5.08
N GLU A 229 -5.20 11.53 -5.99
CA GLU A 229 -6.41 12.31 -5.69
C GLU A 229 -7.37 11.53 -4.79
N ALA A 230 -7.61 10.25 -5.09
CA ALA A 230 -8.40 9.38 -4.23
C ALA A 230 -7.77 9.24 -2.84
N TRP A 231 -6.44 9.13 -2.76
CA TRP A 231 -5.76 9.07 -1.47
C TRP A 231 -5.98 10.34 -0.65
N ARG A 232 -5.74 11.52 -1.21
CA ARG A 232 -5.97 12.80 -0.52
C ARG A 232 -7.43 12.93 -0.09
N ARG A 233 -8.37 12.77 -1.01
CA ARG A 233 -9.81 12.89 -0.71
C ARG A 233 -10.23 11.97 0.44
N ASP A 234 -9.82 10.72 0.41
CA ASP A 234 -10.29 9.72 1.36
C ASP A 234 -9.60 9.84 2.72
N TYR A 235 -8.28 10.06 2.75
CA TYR A 235 -7.56 10.21 4.01
C TYR A 235 -7.91 11.51 4.72
N TYR A 236 -7.91 12.64 4.03
CA TYR A 236 -8.23 13.92 4.63
C TYR A 236 -9.73 14.07 4.93
N GLY A 237 -10.59 13.36 4.21
CA GLY A 237 -12.04 13.36 4.43
C GLY A 237 -12.51 12.41 5.54
N ALA A 238 -11.78 11.30 5.78
CA ALA A 238 -12.23 10.23 6.67
C ALA A 238 -11.62 10.24 8.06
N LEU A 239 -10.44 10.84 8.24
CA LEU A 239 -9.63 10.65 9.44
C LEU A 239 -9.81 11.80 10.46
N PHE A 240 -11.06 12.03 10.87
CA PHE A 240 -11.30 12.79 12.10
C PHE A 240 -10.74 12.02 13.33
N PRO A 241 -10.02 12.65 14.26
CA PRO A 241 -9.80 14.10 14.42
C PRO A 241 -8.53 14.66 13.73
N LEU A 242 -7.81 13.88 12.91
CA LEU A 242 -6.54 14.33 12.32
C LEU A 242 -6.69 15.54 11.39
N ASN A 243 -7.86 15.64 10.75
CA ASN A 243 -8.19 16.78 9.88
C ASN A 243 -9.58 17.34 10.21
N PRO A 244 -9.78 17.99 11.37
CA PRO A 244 -11.10 18.45 11.80
C PRO A 244 -11.70 19.53 10.89
N GLY A 245 -10.87 20.27 10.16
CA GLY A 245 -11.30 21.28 9.21
C GLY A 245 -11.76 20.74 7.85
N GLY A 246 -11.54 19.47 7.57
CA GLY A 246 -11.89 18.83 6.28
C GLY A 246 -11.16 19.41 5.07
N ILE A 247 -10.06 20.16 5.28
CA ILE A 247 -9.29 20.79 4.19
C ILE A 247 -8.44 19.72 3.51
N VAL A 248 -8.57 19.62 2.18
CA VAL A 248 -7.79 18.72 1.35
C VAL A 248 -6.68 19.51 0.65
N PRO A 249 -5.39 19.23 0.90
CA PRO A 249 -4.28 19.89 0.22
C PRO A 249 -4.30 19.65 -1.28
N THR A 250 -3.92 20.67 -2.06
CA THR A 250 -3.87 20.56 -3.53
C THR A 250 -2.63 19.84 -4.06
N GLY A 251 -1.55 19.80 -3.31
CA GLY A 251 -0.28 19.20 -3.72
C GLY A 251 0.43 18.48 -2.58
N PRO A 252 1.61 17.91 -2.86
CA PRO A 252 2.28 17.84 -4.17
C PRO A 252 1.60 16.87 -5.14
N GLU A 253 1.85 17.06 -6.45
CA GLU A 253 1.41 16.12 -7.48
C GLU A 253 2.31 14.87 -7.48
N LEU A 254 1.69 13.69 -7.51
CA LEU A 254 2.41 12.42 -7.45
C LEU A 254 3.38 12.26 -8.62
N SER A 255 2.95 12.61 -9.83
CA SER A 255 3.78 12.54 -11.04
C SER A 255 5.05 13.39 -10.93
N THR A 256 4.96 14.55 -10.30
CA THR A 256 6.12 15.41 -10.04
C THR A 256 7.10 14.73 -9.08
N LEU A 257 6.60 14.16 -7.98
CA LEU A 257 7.43 13.49 -6.97
C LEU A 257 8.20 12.29 -7.54
N VAL A 258 7.55 11.47 -8.36
CA VAL A 258 8.16 10.25 -8.89
C VAL A 258 9.05 10.50 -10.10
N ASN A 259 8.87 11.62 -10.82
CA ASN A 259 9.69 11.99 -11.97
C ASN A 259 10.90 12.87 -11.62
N THR A 260 10.94 13.42 -10.40
CA THR A 260 12.04 14.28 -9.95
C THR A 260 13.13 13.43 -9.28
N GLU A 261 14.40 13.67 -9.61
CA GLU A 261 15.52 13.10 -8.87
C GLU A 261 15.55 13.68 -7.46
N ALA A 262 16.08 12.89 -6.50
CA ALA A 262 16.32 13.43 -5.16
C ALA A 262 17.18 14.69 -5.28
N PRO A 263 16.85 15.80 -4.59
CA PRO A 263 17.71 16.96 -4.57
C PRO A 263 19.12 16.52 -4.17
N SER A 264 20.12 16.86 -4.97
CA SER A 264 21.51 16.64 -4.58
C SER A 264 21.69 17.26 -3.20
N GLN A 265 22.17 16.47 -2.24
CA GLN A 265 22.52 17.00 -0.94
C GLN A 265 23.49 18.15 -1.19
N LEU A 266 23.07 19.36 -0.91
CA LEU A 266 23.98 20.48 -0.85
C LEU A 266 25.00 20.11 0.23
N HIS A 267 26.18 19.75 -0.21
CA HIS A 267 27.34 19.56 0.65
C HIS A 267 27.47 20.89 1.39
N GLY A 268 27.12 20.87 2.67
CA GLY A 268 27.26 22.01 3.53
C GLY A 268 28.71 22.50 3.42
N GLY A 269 28.86 23.60 2.67
CA GLY A 269 30.09 24.34 2.73
C GLY A 269 30.31 24.77 4.17
N SER A 270 31.29 24.19 4.79
CA SER A 270 31.92 24.71 5.98
C SER A 270 32.38 26.14 5.67
N GLY A 271 31.78 27.12 6.29
CA GLY A 271 32.21 28.51 6.15
C GLY A 271 31.18 29.50 6.70
N ILE A 272 31.17 29.71 7.98
CA ILE A 272 31.51 30.94 8.73
C ILE A 272 31.30 30.67 10.21
#